data_7757272e8fb1d897833a088adc12bc7e
#
_entry.id   7757272e8fb1d897833a088adc12bc7e
#
_cell.length_a   1.000
_cell.length_b   1.000
_cell.length_c   1.000
_cell.angle_alpha   90.00
_cell.angle_beta   90.00
_cell.angle_gamma   90.00
#
_symmetry.space_group_name_H-M   'P 1'
#
loop_
_entity.id
_entity.type
_entity.pdbx_description
1 polymer ?
#
loop_
_entity_poly.entity_id
_entity_poly.type
_entity_poly.pdbx_seq_one_letter_code
_entity_poly.pdbx_strand_id
1 'polypeptide(L)'
;MAGERIHIVDDEPVIAKLLEYRITHDWGYAAEVFSEGASFLERLSDPPDLVLLDLMLPDMSGVDVLKNIKQQMPDLPVIVLSAQAKIEVALETLKIGAADYFSKPVDFPKLEIAIKNALRIGTLTREVQRLRESAEERVHFDNILAQSGEMQEVFRLVRKVKDSDICVLILGESGTGKELIARAIHYNSNRRNGPIVVVNCASIPHDLLESELFGHERGAFTGAAQRRIGKFELAQGGTIFLDEIGELDLSLQAKILRVIQEKQFNRVGGNETITTDARLISATNRDLREEVQAKRFREDLYYRLSTFPILLPPLRQRRTDILLLAENFLKKFGTELGKPGLKFSRKAMDLMYTYPWPGNVRELENAIQRGVVLTDSEVFSERELPIAIQSYTSNAPAIASTGSIFQEDREEVIPLEQLKEQAIRQALRITKGNIVDAARRLGMSRATLYRLLQKYGIGL
;
A
#
# COMPACT_ATOMS: atom_id res chain seq x y z
N MET A 1 -6.36 -30.62 14.63
CA MET A 1 -7.08 -29.48 14.04
C MET A 1 -8.51 -29.61 14.53
N ALA A 2 -9.10 -28.60 15.17
CA ALA A 2 -10.51 -28.63 15.52
C ALA A 2 -11.30 -28.67 14.19
N GLY A 3 -12.17 -29.68 14.02
CA GLY A 3 -12.99 -29.80 12.83
C GLY A 3 -14.02 -28.68 12.78
N GLU A 4 -14.50 -28.37 11.57
CA GLU A 4 -15.59 -27.40 11.35
C GLU A 4 -16.82 -27.81 12.16
N ARG A 5 -17.51 -26.82 12.77
CA ARG A 5 -18.65 -27.01 13.68
C ARG A 5 -19.95 -26.69 12.94
N ILE A 6 -20.90 -27.63 13.01
CA ILE A 6 -22.24 -27.49 12.41
C ILE A 6 -23.27 -27.53 13.51
N HIS A 7 -24.08 -26.48 13.64
CA HIS A 7 -25.22 -26.49 14.56
C HIS A 7 -26.48 -26.93 13.83
N ILE A 8 -27.22 -27.83 14.45
CA ILE A 8 -28.49 -28.39 13.92
C ILE A 8 -29.59 -27.82 14.81
N VAL A 9 -30.52 -27.09 14.25
CA VAL A 9 -31.70 -26.55 14.94
C VAL A 9 -32.93 -27.22 14.38
N ASP A 10 -33.43 -28.27 15.07
CA ASP A 10 -34.52 -29.11 14.63
C ASP A 10 -35.19 -29.75 15.84
N ASP A 11 -36.51 -29.59 15.99
CA ASP A 11 -37.29 -30.10 17.12
C ASP A 11 -37.64 -31.56 17.00
N GLU A 12 -37.47 -32.18 15.82
CA GLU A 12 -37.69 -33.59 15.58
C GLU A 12 -36.51 -34.47 16.02
N PRO A 13 -36.57 -35.16 17.20
CA PRO A 13 -35.41 -35.84 17.77
C PRO A 13 -34.81 -36.93 16.86
N VAL A 14 -35.64 -37.54 16.03
CA VAL A 14 -35.20 -38.60 15.12
C VAL A 14 -34.38 -38.05 13.97
N ILE A 15 -34.82 -36.94 13.39
CA ILE A 15 -34.13 -36.26 12.28
C ILE A 15 -32.85 -35.65 12.80
N ALA A 16 -32.91 -34.89 13.91
CA ALA A 16 -31.77 -34.24 14.53
C ALA A 16 -30.65 -35.25 14.86
N LYS A 17 -30.97 -36.40 15.48
CA LYS A 17 -29.97 -37.45 15.77
C LYS A 17 -29.42 -38.11 14.52
N LEU A 18 -30.24 -38.30 13.49
CA LEU A 18 -29.78 -38.86 12.23
C LEU A 18 -28.81 -37.89 11.50
N LEU A 19 -29.12 -36.60 11.50
CA LEU A 19 -28.23 -35.55 10.96
C LEU A 19 -26.92 -35.49 11.77
N GLU A 20 -27.01 -35.47 13.09
CA GLU A 20 -25.84 -35.45 13.99
C GLU A 20 -24.92 -36.67 13.70
N TYR A 21 -25.53 -37.89 13.61
CA TYR A 21 -24.77 -39.09 13.29
C TYR A 21 -24.05 -39.00 11.95
N ARG A 22 -24.78 -38.57 10.90
CA ARG A 22 -24.21 -38.44 9.55
C ARG A 22 -23.10 -37.42 9.52
N ILE A 23 -23.31 -36.24 10.12
CA ILE A 23 -22.35 -35.12 10.16
C ILE A 23 -21.09 -35.55 10.90
N THR A 24 -21.20 -36.23 12.04
CA THR A 24 -20.06 -36.61 12.85
C THR A 24 -19.32 -37.83 12.36
N HIS A 25 -20.04 -38.92 12.00
CA HIS A 25 -19.42 -40.21 11.66
C HIS A 25 -19.12 -40.37 10.17
N ASP A 26 -20.01 -39.92 9.31
CA ASP A 26 -19.83 -40.13 7.87
C ASP A 26 -19.07 -38.96 7.21
N TRP A 27 -19.31 -37.72 7.67
CA TRP A 27 -18.73 -36.51 7.03
C TRP A 27 -17.57 -35.89 7.83
N GLY A 28 -17.37 -36.28 9.08
CA GLY A 28 -16.20 -35.92 9.87
C GLY A 28 -16.20 -34.49 10.44
N TYR A 29 -17.38 -33.85 10.59
CA TYR A 29 -17.57 -32.57 11.22
C TYR A 29 -17.97 -32.68 12.69
N ALA A 30 -17.78 -31.64 13.49
CA ALA A 30 -18.39 -31.58 14.82
C ALA A 30 -19.82 -31.07 14.73
N ALA A 31 -20.77 -31.71 15.46
CA ALA A 31 -22.17 -31.31 15.46
C ALA A 31 -22.67 -31.00 16.87
N GLU A 32 -23.53 -29.98 17.00
CA GLU A 32 -24.30 -29.66 18.22
C GLU A 32 -25.76 -29.46 17.84
N VAL A 33 -26.67 -30.05 18.63
CA VAL A 33 -28.10 -30.08 18.32
C VAL A 33 -28.87 -29.19 19.27
N PHE A 34 -29.81 -28.41 18.75
CA PHE A 34 -30.74 -27.55 19.47
C PHE A 34 -32.17 -27.90 19.06
N SER A 35 -33.07 -28.05 20.04
CA SER A 35 -34.51 -28.33 19.80
C SER A 35 -35.37 -27.07 19.76
N GLU A 36 -34.82 -25.91 20.09
CA GLU A 36 -35.50 -24.61 20.19
C GLU A 36 -34.67 -23.51 19.58
N GLY A 37 -35.33 -22.58 18.89
CA GLY A 37 -34.65 -21.41 18.29
C GLY A 37 -34.04 -20.47 19.32
N ALA A 38 -34.69 -20.25 20.47
CA ALA A 38 -34.18 -19.39 21.54
C ALA A 38 -32.88 -19.89 22.12
N SER A 39 -32.79 -21.18 22.45
CA SER A 39 -31.58 -21.80 23.00
C SER A 39 -30.39 -21.75 22.02
N PHE A 40 -30.64 -21.87 20.73
CA PHE A 40 -29.65 -21.70 19.69
C PHE A 40 -29.18 -20.23 19.60
N LEU A 41 -30.09 -19.25 19.61
CA LEU A 41 -29.74 -17.82 19.51
C LEU A 41 -28.89 -17.35 20.71
N GLU A 42 -29.13 -17.88 21.91
CA GLU A 42 -28.26 -17.62 23.09
C GLU A 42 -26.82 -18.12 22.90
N ARG A 43 -26.66 -19.21 22.13
CA ARG A 43 -25.36 -19.83 21.85
C ARG A 43 -24.58 -19.13 20.72
N LEU A 44 -25.17 -18.20 19.98
CA LEU A 44 -24.55 -17.47 18.88
C LEU A 44 -23.32 -16.65 19.28
N SER A 45 -23.08 -16.45 20.58
CA SER A 45 -21.83 -15.83 21.09
C SER A 45 -20.58 -16.66 20.79
N ASP A 46 -20.72 -17.99 20.56
CA ASP A 46 -19.68 -18.90 20.08
C ASP A 46 -20.19 -19.59 18.78
N PRO A 47 -20.10 -18.88 17.64
CA PRO A 47 -20.79 -19.26 16.42
C PRO A 47 -20.21 -20.53 15.79
N PRO A 48 -21.08 -21.36 15.14
CA PRO A 48 -20.65 -22.47 14.29
C PRO A 48 -20.09 -21.99 12.96
N ASP A 49 -19.57 -22.93 12.18
CA ASP A 49 -19.16 -22.69 10.79
C ASP A 49 -20.32 -22.80 9.80
N LEU A 50 -21.40 -23.50 10.17
CA LEU A 50 -22.63 -23.65 9.39
C LEU A 50 -23.80 -23.99 10.32
N VAL A 51 -25.01 -23.56 9.94
CA VAL A 51 -26.27 -23.88 10.63
C VAL A 51 -27.16 -24.67 9.69
N LEU A 52 -27.70 -25.83 10.15
CA LEU A 52 -28.85 -26.51 9.55
C LEU A 52 -30.08 -26.09 10.35
N LEU A 53 -31.07 -25.47 9.74
CA LEU A 53 -32.19 -24.82 10.42
C LEU A 53 -33.52 -25.37 9.94
N ASP A 54 -34.32 -25.96 10.83
CA ASP A 54 -35.73 -26.23 10.54
C ASP A 54 -36.56 -24.92 10.63
N LEU A 55 -37.54 -24.80 9.76
CA LEU A 55 -38.47 -23.67 9.79
C LEU A 55 -39.60 -23.84 10.83
N MET A 56 -39.89 -25.06 11.22
CA MET A 56 -40.99 -25.38 12.17
C MET A 56 -40.40 -25.70 13.53
N LEU A 57 -40.17 -24.69 14.34
CA LEU A 57 -39.68 -24.85 15.73
C LEU A 57 -40.84 -24.60 16.72
N PRO A 58 -40.78 -25.19 17.92
CA PRO A 58 -41.87 -25.12 18.89
C PRO A 58 -42.06 -23.75 19.53
N ASP A 59 -40.97 -22.95 19.63
CA ASP A 59 -40.90 -21.68 20.33
C ASP A 59 -40.99 -20.45 19.41
N MET A 60 -40.47 -20.55 18.18
CA MET A 60 -40.48 -19.43 17.22
C MET A 60 -40.39 -19.93 15.77
N SER A 61 -40.68 -19.05 14.81
CA SER A 61 -40.50 -19.38 13.40
C SER A 61 -39.03 -19.47 13.03
N GLY A 62 -38.62 -20.57 12.33
CA GLY A 62 -37.27 -20.69 11.81
C GLY A 62 -36.90 -19.56 10.83
N VAL A 63 -37.87 -18.92 10.17
CA VAL A 63 -37.66 -17.72 9.36
C VAL A 63 -37.17 -16.55 10.22
N ASP A 64 -37.72 -16.40 11.43
CA ASP A 64 -37.29 -15.32 12.34
C ASP A 64 -35.90 -15.63 12.94
N VAL A 65 -35.60 -16.91 13.22
CA VAL A 65 -34.24 -17.35 13.57
C VAL A 65 -33.25 -16.99 12.44
N LEU A 66 -33.59 -17.30 11.19
CA LEU A 66 -32.77 -16.95 10.02
C LEU A 66 -32.53 -15.44 9.92
N LYS A 67 -33.56 -14.61 10.08
CA LYS A 67 -33.42 -13.14 10.09
C LYS A 67 -32.49 -12.67 11.18
N ASN A 68 -32.62 -13.19 12.41
CA ASN A 68 -31.75 -12.85 13.54
C ASN A 68 -30.28 -13.23 13.25
N ILE A 69 -30.03 -14.44 12.72
CA ILE A 69 -28.70 -14.86 12.33
C ILE A 69 -28.12 -13.88 11.31
N LYS A 70 -28.87 -13.55 10.26
CA LYS A 70 -28.39 -12.70 9.17
C LYS A 70 -28.22 -11.23 9.55
N GLN A 71 -28.93 -10.75 10.57
CA GLN A 71 -28.72 -9.42 11.14
C GLN A 71 -27.44 -9.33 11.97
N GLN A 72 -27.11 -10.36 12.75
CA GLN A 72 -25.95 -10.38 13.63
C GLN A 72 -24.69 -10.89 12.89
N MET A 73 -24.86 -11.90 12.04
CA MET A 73 -23.77 -12.60 11.33
C MET A 73 -24.15 -12.82 9.85
N PRO A 74 -24.07 -11.80 9.00
CA PRO A 74 -24.45 -11.89 7.58
C PRO A 74 -23.76 -13.02 6.82
N ASP A 75 -22.49 -13.32 7.17
CA ASP A 75 -21.63 -14.27 6.48
C ASP A 75 -21.74 -15.72 7.00
N LEU A 76 -22.47 -15.95 8.10
CA LEU A 76 -22.68 -17.31 8.62
C LEU A 76 -23.59 -18.10 7.66
N PRO A 77 -23.11 -19.18 7.02
CA PRO A 77 -23.94 -19.97 6.13
C PRO A 77 -25.05 -20.71 6.89
N VAL A 78 -26.28 -20.59 6.39
CA VAL A 78 -27.46 -21.28 6.91
C VAL A 78 -28.10 -22.08 5.79
N ILE A 79 -28.26 -23.38 5.98
CA ILE A 79 -29.03 -24.28 5.10
C ILE A 79 -30.36 -24.56 5.79
N VAL A 80 -31.43 -24.27 5.09
CA VAL A 80 -32.78 -24.45 5.62
C VAL A 80 -33.29 -25.88 5.29
N LEU A 81 -33.83 -26.55 6.30
CA LEU A 81 -34.52 -27.84 6.17
C LEU A 81 -36.00 -27.61 6.50
N SER A 82 -36.94 -28.10 5.68
CA SER A 82 -38.35 -27.87 5.93
C SER A 82 -39.26 -29.01 5.43
N ALA A 83 -40.29 -29.33 6.18
CA ALA A 83 -41.36 -30.23 5.74
C ALA A 83 -42.29 -29.59 4.69
N GLN A 84 -42.23 -28.26 4.51
CA GLN A 84 -43.04 -27.54 3.54
C GLN A 84 -42.33 -27.46 2.19
N ALA A 85 -42.82 -28.23 1.23
CA ALA A 85 -42.31 -28.20 -0.16
C ALA A 85 -42.86 -27.03 -1.01
N LYS A 86 -43.17 -25.86 -0.39
CA LYS A 86 -43.70 -24.70 -1.10
C LYS A 86 -42.57 -23.84 -1.67
N ILE A 87 -42.60 -23.60 -2.97
CA ILE A 87 -41.58 -22.78 -3.68
C ILE A 87 -41.50 -21.36 -3.11
N GLU A 88 -42.62 -20.79 -2.67
CA GLU A 88 -42.67 -19.45 -2.10
C GLU A 88 -41.81 -19.32 -0.84
N VAL A 89 -41.86 -20.34 0.06
CA VAL A 89 -41.07 -20.35 1.31
C VAL A 89 -39.58 -20.51 1.00
N ALA A 90 -39.24 -21.37 0.05
CA ALA A 90 -37.87 -21.53 -0.40
C ALA A 90 -37.29 -20.22 -0.97
N LEU A 91 -38.06 -19.51 -1.83
CA LEU A 91 -37.66 -18.24 -2.39
C LEU A 91 -37.55 -17.13 -1.33
N GLU A 92 -38.42 -17.12 -0.31
CA GLU A 92 -38.34 -16.19 0.79
C GLU A 92 -37.07 -16.38 1.63
N THR A 93 -36.78 -17.61 2.02
CA THR A 93 -35.56 -17.92 2.83
C THR A 93 -34.28 -17.63 2.08
N LEU A 94 -34.20 -17.92 0.78
CA LEU A 94 -33.07 -17.57 -0.07
C LEU A 94 -32.89 -16.03 -0.21
N LYS A 95 -34.01 -15.26 -0.32
CA LYS A 95 -33.94 -13.79 -0.34
C LYS A 95 -33.46 -13.20 1.00
N ILE A 96 -33.76 -13.84 2.13
CA ILE A 96 -33.25 -13.43 3.45
C ILE A 96 -31.75 -13.71 3.57
N GLY A 97 -31.21 -14.64 2.76
CA GLY A 97 -29.78 -14.96 2.74
C GLY A 97 -29.45 -16.39 3.17
N ALA A 98 -30.40 -17.33 3.13
CA ALA A 98 -30.05 -18.75 3.30
C ALA A 98 -29.11 -19.19 2.17
N ALA A 99 -28.14 -20.03 2.49
CA ALA A 99 -27.18 -20.57 1.53
C ALA A 99 -27.83 -21.63 0.62
N ASP A 100 -28.78 -22.40 1.15
CA ASP A 100 -29.54 -23.38 0.39
C ASP A 100 -30.82 -23.76 1.14
N TYR A 101 -31.73 -24.51 0.46
CA TYR A 101 -33.01 -24.98 0.98
C TYR A 101 -33.27 -26.44 0.61
N PHE A 102 -33.65 -27.28 1.58
CA PHE A 102 -33.96 -28.68 1.39
C PHE A 102 -35.34 -29.02 1.95
N SER A 103 -36.14 -29.78 1.16
CA SER A 103 -37.39 -30.37 1.65
C SER A 103 -37.13 -31.67 2.38
N LYS A 104 -37.82 -31.88 3.50
CA LYS A 104 -37.90 -33.21 4.17
C LYS A 104 -38.83 -34.14 3.37
N PRO A 105 -38.48 -35.46 3.18
CA PRO A 105 -37.27 -36.13 3.66
C PRO A 105 -36.00 -35.68 2.93
N VAL A 106 -34.90 -35.46 3.69
CA VAL A 106 -33.66 -34.90 3.20
C VAL A 106 -32.88 -35.89 2.32
N ASP A 107 -32.47 -35.43 1.13
CA ASP A 107 -31.54 -36.14 0.25
C ASP A 107 -30.11 -35.94 0.78
N PHE A 108 -29.59 -36.89 1.57
CA PHE A 108 -28.30 -36.78 2.24
C PHE A 108 -27.11 -36.56 1.29
N PRO A 109 -26.98 -37.25 0.15
CA PRO A 109 -25.93 -36.96 -0.83
C PRO A 109 -25.93 -35.52 -1.32
N LYS A 110 -27.10 -34.92 -1.59
CA LYS A 110 -27.19 -33.52 -1.98
C LYS A 110 -26.88 -32.56 -0.84
N LEU A 111 -27.37 -32.89 0.38
CA LEU A 111 -27.09 -32.09 1.58
C LEU A 111 -25.58 -32.07 1.88
N GLU A 112 -24.87 -33.18 1.74
CA GLU A 112 -23.42 -33.24 1.92
C GLU A 112 -22.69 -32.29 0.98
N ILE A 113 -23.07 -32.27 -0.29
CA ILE A 113 -22.49 -31.36 -1.30
C ILE A 113 -22.77 -29.91 -0.94
N ALA A 114 -24.01 -29.60 -0.52
CA ALA A 114 -24.40 -28.24 -0.13
C ALA A 114 -23.61 -27.76 1.12
N ILE A 115 -23.46 -28.63 2.13
CA ILE A 115 -22.66 -28.34 3.32
C ILE A 115 -21.19 -28.03 2.92
N LYS A 116 -20.56 -28.90 2.12
CA LYS A 116 -19.17 -28.67 1.67
C LYS A 116 -19.02 -27.38 0.90
N ASN A 117 -19.96 -27.05 0.04
CA ASN A 117 -19.94 -25.78 -0.72
C ASN A 117 -20.12 -24.56 0.20
N ALA A 118 -21.09 -24.62 1.12
CA ALA A 118 -21.37 -23.52 2.05
C ALA A 118 -20.20 -23.26 3.01
N LEU A 119 -19.59 -24.31 3.56
CA LEU A 119 -18.38 -24.21 4.40
C LEU A 119 -17.19 -23.62 3.63
N ARG A 120 -16.97 -24.05 2.38
CA ARG A 120 -15.92 -23.54 1.52
C ARG A 120 -16.11 -22.05 1.21
N ILE A 121 -17.32 -21.64 0.88
CA ILE A 121 -17.65 -20.23 0.63
C ILE A 121 -17.44 -19.41 1.91
N GLY A 122 -17.96 -19.88 3.06
CA GLY A 122 -17.78 -19.21 4.35
C GLY A 122 -16.31 -19.04 4.76
N THR A 123 -15.48 -20.06 4.52
CA THR A 123 -14.03 -20.02 4.79
C THR A 123 -13.34 -19.01 3.88
N LEU A 124 -13.65 -19.02 2.58
CA LEU A 124 -13.08 -18.05 1.63
C LEU A 124 -13.50 -16.61 1.96
N THR A 125 -14.75 -16.38 2.34
CA THR A 125 -15.26 -15.05 2.72
C THR A 125 -14.54 -14.54 3.96
N ARG A 126 -14.39 -15.39 4.99
CA ARG A 126 -13.64 -15.04 6.24
C ARG A 126 -12.16 -14.76 5.95
N GLU A 127 -11.51 -15.55 5.08
CA GLU A 127 -10.11 -15.31 4.71
C GLU A 127 -9.93 -14.01 3.92
N VAL A 128 -10.82 -13.71 2.99
CA VAL A 128 -10.84 -12.42 2.26
C VAL A 128 -11.05 -11.26 3.24
N GLN A 129 -11.96 -11.40 4.20
CA GLN A 129 -12.22 -10.39 5.21
C GLN A 129 -10.98 -10.18 6.11
N ARG A 130 -10.38 -11.25 6.60
CA ARG A 130 -9.14 -11.21 7.41
C ARG A 130 -7.97 -10.60 6.65
N LEU A 131 -7.81 -10.94 5.36
CA LEU A 131 -6.78 -10.33 4.52
C LEU A 131 -7.04 -8.84 4.29
N ARG A 132 -8.30 -8.44 4.14
CA ARG A 132 -8.70 -7.03 4.06
C ARG A 132 -8.38 -6.30 5.35
N GLU A 133 -8.83 -6.79 6.50
CA GLU A 133 -8.55 -6.20 7.82
C GLU A 133 -7.05 -6.05 8.09
N SER A 134 -6.26 -7.08 7.80
CA SER A 134 -4.81 -7.01 7.93
C SER A 134 -4.15 -6.03 6.95
N ALA A 135 -4.74 -5.81 5.77
CA ALA A 135 -4.29 -4.79 4.83
C ALA A 135 -4.72 -3.39 5.29
N GLU A 136 -5.93 -3.24 5.84
CA GLU A 136 -6.45 -1.99 6.40
C GLU A 136 -5.66 -1.56 7.64
N GLU A 137 -5.39 -2.45 8.60
CA GLU A 137 -4.57 -2.16 9.78
C GLU A 137 -3.19 -1.63 9.42
N ARG A 138 -2.57 -2.14 8.34
CA ARG A 138 -1.25 -1.68 7.89
C ARG A 138 -1.26 -0.28 7.29
N VAL A 139 -2.41 0.26 6.89
CA VAL A 139 -2.51 1.48 6.08
C VAL A 139 -3.39 2.57 6.70
N HIS A 140 -3.88 2.38 7.93
CA HIS A 140 -4.43 3.49 8.69
C HIS A 140 -3.36 4.58 8.88
N PHE A 141 -3.78 5.87 8.88
CA PHE A 141 -2.86 7.00 9.10
C PHE A 141 -1.99 6.81 10.34
N ASP A 142 -2.56 6.20 11.40
CA ASP A 142 -1.88 5.96 12.67
C ASP A 142 -0.74 4.94 12.56
N ASN A 143 -0.73 4.13 11.49
CA ASN A 143 0.27 3.11 11.22
C ASN A 143 1.34 3.55 10.19
N ILE A 144 1.15 4.72 9.54
CA ILE A 144 2.20 5.32 8.71
C ILE A 144 3.17 6.05 9.62
N LEU A 145 4.32 5.45 9.83
CA LEU A 145 5.35 5.99 10.70
C LEU A 145 5.97 7.25 10.10
N ALA A 146 5.58 8.41 10.63
CA ALA A 146 6.17 9.68 10.31
C ALA A 146 5.87 10.70 11.42
N GLN A 147 6.89 11.43 11.85
CA GLN A 147 6.82 12.48 12.88
C GLN A 147 7.19 13.86 12.33
N SER A 148 7.77 13.92 11.13
CA SER A 148 8.19 15.17 10.51
C SER A 148 7.01 16.08 10.19
N GLY A 149 7.22 17.40 10.30
CA GLY A 149 6.22 18.42 9.98
C GLY A 149 5.78 18.34 8.51
N GLU A 150 6.69 18.03 7.61
CA GLU A 150 6.45 17.83 6.18
C GLU A 150 5.45 16.68 5.92
N MET A 151 5.60 15.56 6.62
CA MET A 151 4.65 14.44 6.49
C MET A 151 3.31 14.73 7.19
N GLN A 152 3.30 15.49 8.28
CA GLN A 152 2.04 15.93 8.91
C GLN A 152 1.22 16.81 7.95
N GLU A 153 1.85 17.63 7.13
CA GLU A 153 1.17 18.40 6.08
C GLU A 153 0.60 17.48 4.99
N VAL A 154 1.33 16.45 4.56
CA VAL A 154 0.83 15.43 3.65
C VAL A 154 -0.42 14.75 4.24
N PHE A 155 -0.38 14.33 5.51
CA PHE A 155 -1.54 13.71 6.17
C PHE A 155 -2.73 14.67 6.29
N ARG A 156 -2.48 15.95 6.50
CA ARG A 156 -3.53 16.98 6.50
C ARG A 156 -4.23 17.08 5.14
N LEU A 157 -3.48 17.06 4.04
CA LEU A 157 -4.02 17.07 2.69
C LEU A 157 -4.82 15.79 2.40
N VAL A 158 -4.30 14.64 2.78
CA VAL A 158 -5.00 13.35 2.62
C VAL A 158 -6.33 13.35 3.37
N ARG A 159 -6.36 13.83 4.63
CA ARG A 159 -7.61 13.95 5.41
C ARG A 159 -8.65 14.85 4.73
N LYS A 160 -8.22 15.89 4.01
CA LYS A 160 -9.13 16.78 3.28
C LYS A 160 -9.73 16.15 2.02
N VAL A 161 -8.96 15.29 1.33
CA VAL A 161 -9.35 14.76 0.03
C VAL A 161 -9.96 13.37 0.09
N LYS A 162 -9.83 12.66 1.22
CA LYS A 162 -10.18 11.24 1.32
C LYS A 162 -11.62 10.92 0.88
N ASP A 163 -12.59 11.73 1.26
CA ASP A 163 -14.01 11.51 0.97
C ASP A 163 -14.51 12.16 -0.34
N SER A 164 -13.60 12.74 -1.13
CA SER A 164 -13.90 13.36 -2.43
C SER A 164 -13.55 12.43 -3.59
N ASP A 165 -14.32 12.47 -4.67
CA ASP A 165 -14.05 11.71 -5.91
C ASP A 165 -13.13 12.45 -6.90
N ILE A 166 -12.53 13.58 -6.49
CA ILE A 166 -11.58 14.31 -7.35
C ILE A 166 -10.32 13.48 -7.61
N CYS A 167 -9.71 13.71 -8.77
CA CYS A 167 -8.42 13.10 -9.11
C CYS A 167 -7.33 13.61 -8.16
N VAL A 168 -6.52 12.70 -7.64
CA VAL A 168 -5.36 13.00 -6.79
C VAL A 168 -4.09 12.62 -7.56
N LEU A 169 -3.14 13.55 -7.60
CA LEU A 169 -1.82 13.32 -8.19
C LEU A 169 -0.77 13.34 -7.08
N ILE A 170 -0.13 12.21 -6.83
CA ILE A 170 0.93 12.08 -5.84
C ILE A 170 2.28 12.24 -6.53
N LEU A 171 3.00 13.29 -6.17
CA LEU A 171 4.32 13.61 -6.71
C LEU A 171 5.40 13.27 -5.69
N GLY A 172 6.53 12.76 -6.14
CA GLY A 172 7.66 12.49 -5.25
C GLY A 172 8.64 11.50 -5.87
N GLU A 173 9.87 11.54 -5.38
CA GLU A 173 10.95 10.65 -5.83
C GLU A 173 10.60 9.17 -5.68
N SER A 174 11.33 8.31 -6.40
CA SER A 174 11.17 6.86 -6.24
C SER A 174 11.48 6.45 -4.79
N GLY A 175 10.69 5.52 -4.23
CA GLY A 175 10.89 5.01 -2.88
C GLY A 175 10.43 5.92 -1.75
N THR A 176 9.73 7.04 -2.01
CA THR A 176 9.20 7.95 -0.97
C THR A 176 7.96 7.41 -0.24
N GLY A 177 7.26 6.42 -0.83
CA GLY A 177 6.05 5.83 -0.25
C GLY A 177 4.76 6.29 -0.93
N LYS A 178 4.79 6.67 -2.23
CA LYS A 178 3.61 7.13 -3.00
C LYS A 178 2.44 6.14 -2.94
N GLU A 179 2.71 4.84 -3.12
CA GLU A 179 1.68 3.79 -3.02
C GLU A 179 1.04 3.73 -1.62
N LEU A 180 1.85 3.88 -0.56
CA LEU A 180 1.34 3.86 0.81
C LEU A 180 0.34 5.01 1.05
N ILE A 181 0.62 6.21 0.52
CA ILE A 181 -0.29 7.34 0.59
C ILE A 181 -1.55 7.11 -0.25
N ALA A 182 -1.45 6.50 -1.44
CA ALA A 182 -2.63 6.16 -2.25
C ALA A 182 -3.54 5.17 -1.52
N ARG A 183 -2.97 4.15 -0.89
CA ARG A 183 -3.70 3.20 -0.04
C ARG A 183 -4.32 3.89 1.17
N ALA A 184 -3.60 4.81 1.84
CA ALA A 184 -4.13 5.59 2.96
C ALA A 184 -5.33 6.44 2.54
N ILE A 185 -5.32 7.06 1.35
CA ILE A 185 -6.47 7.79 0.82
C ILE A 185 -7.67 6.85 0.65
N HIS A 186 -7.46 5.66 0.07
CA HIS A 186 -8.55 4.70 -0.17
C HIS A 186 -9.15 4.16 1.14
N TYR A 187 -8.32 3.56 2.02
CA TYR A 187 -8.80 2.88 3.24
C TYR A 187 -9.40 3.83 4.28
N ASN A 188 -9.10 5.13 4.20
CA ASN A 188 -9.72 6.15 5.06
C ASN A 188 -10.89 6.89 4.39
N SER A 189 -11.34 6.46 3.20
CA SER A 189 -12.41 7.09 2.41
C SER A 189 -13.75 6.37 2.56
N ASN A 190 -14.81 6.98 1.99
CA ASN A 190 -16.13 6.36 1.86
C ASN A 190 -16.12 5.13 0.93
N ARG A 191 -15.04 4.91 0.14
CA ARG A 191 -14.84 3.77 -0.76
C ARG A 191 -14.00 2.65 -0.17
N ARG A 192 -13.68 2.70 1.13
CA ARG A 192 -12.80 1.73 1.83
C ARG A 192 -13.23 0.27 1.67
N ASN A 193 -14.54 0.02 1.58
CA ASN A 193 -15.10 -1.33 1.40
C ASN A 193 -15.04 -1.81 -0.05
N GLY A 194 -14.76 -0.92 -1.01
CA GLY A 194 -14.58 -1.26 -2.42
C GLY A 194 -13.17 -1.75 -2.73
N PRO A 195 -12.95 -2.23 -3.95
CA PRO A 195 -11.62 -2.68 -4.36
C PRO A 195 -10.63 -1.51 -4.50
N ILE A 196 -9.36 -1.71 -4.13
CA ILE A 196 -8.25 -0.88 -4.58
C ILE A 196 -7.43 -1.66 -5.61
N VAL A 197 -7.43 -1.18 -6.85
CA VAL A 197 -6.71 -1.80 -7.95
C VAL A 197 -5.46 -0.99 -8.24
N VAL A 198 -4.29 -1.58 -7.99
CA VAL A 198 -2.98 -0.96 -8.21
C VAL A 198 -2.43 -1.40 -9.57
N VAL A 199 -2.00 -0.42 -10.37
CA VAL A 199 -1.36 -0.65 -11.66
C VAL A 199 -0.07 0.18 -11.72
N ASN A 200 1.06 -0.49 -11.83
CA ASN A 200 2.33 0.17 -12.09
C ASN A 200 2.56 0.21 -13.61
N CYS A 201 2.43 1.41 -14.19
CA CYS A 201 2.51 1.59 -15.65
C CYS A 201 3.90 1.30 -16.22
N ALA A 202 4.96 1.45 -15.42
CA ALA A 202 6.32 1.15 -15.85
C ALA A 202 6.66 -0.34 -15.86
N SER A 203 5.91 -1.17 -15.12
CA SER A 203 6.19 -2.61 -14.98
C SER A 203 5.54 -3.47 -16.07
N ILE A 204 4.59 -2.92 -16.82
CA ILE A 204 3.83 -3.64 -17.85
C ILE A 204 4.35 -3.21 -19.23
N PRO A 205 4.65 -4.14 -20.14
CA PRO A 205 5.00 -3.79 -21.53
C PRO A 205 3.94 -2.90 -22.17
N HIS A 206 4.38 -1.87 -22.92
CA HIS A 206 3.48 -0.88 -23.52
C HIS A 206 2.36 -1.51 -24.36
N ASP A 207 2.68 -2.54 -25.15
CA ASP A 207 1.71 -3.24 -26.01
C ASP A 207 0.61 -3.97 -25.21
N LEU A 208 0.87 -4.33 -23.94
CA LEU A 208 -0.08 -5.03 -23.06
C LEU A 208 -0.81 -4.09 -22.12
N LEU A 209 -0.26 -2.91 -21.86
CA LEU A 209 -0.79 -1.99 -20.84
C LEU A 209 -2.22 -1.54 -21.17
N GLU A 210 -2.52 -1.30 -22.43
CA GLU A 210 -3.87 -0.96 -22.87
C GLU A 210 -4.87 -2.08 -22.58
N SER A 211 -4.51 -3.30 -22.91
CA SER A 211 -5.33 -4.49 -22.66
C SER A 211 -5.49 -4.78 -21.16
N GLU A 212 -4.47 -4.54 -20.36
CA GLU A 212 -4.58 -4.68 -18.88
C GLU A 212 -5.51 -3.62 -18.28
N LEU A 213 -5.39 -2.35 -18.71
CA LEU A 213 -6.21 -1.27 -18.18
C LEU A 213 -7.68 -1.39 -18.58
N PHE A 214 -7.97 -1.61 -19.85
CA PHE A 214 -9.32 -1.53 -20.41
C PHE A 214 -9.95 -2.90 -20.70
N GLY A 215 -9.17 -4.00 -20.65
CA GLY A 215 -9.61 -5.32 -21.07
C GLY A 215 -9.63 -5.46 -22.59
N HIS A 216 -9.92 -6.65 -23.08
CA HIS A 216 -10.02 -6.93 -24.50
C HIS A 216 -11.13 -7.92 -24.82
N GLU A 217 -11.68 -7.82 -26.01
CA GLU A 217 -12.58 -8.82 -26.59
C GLU A 217 -11.79 -9.94 -27.30
N ARG A 218 -12.42 -11.07 -27.46
CA ARG A 218 -11.82 -12.19 -28.19
C ARG A 218 -11.43 -11.77 -29.60
N GLY A 219 -10.20 -12.02 -30.01
CA GLY A 219 -9.69 -11.69 -31.35
C GLY A 219 -9.20 -10.23 -31.51
N ALA A 220 -9.12 -9.46 -30.46
CA ALA A 220 -8.69 -8.06 -30.50
C ALA A 220 -7.23 -7.88 -31.00
N PHE A 221 -6.38 -8.87 -30.76
CA PHE A 221 -4.98 -8.91 -31.23
C PHE A 221 -4.49 -10.37 -31.30
N THR A 222 -3.32 -10.59 -31.91
CA THR A 222 -2.71 -11.93 -31.99
C THR A 222 -2.40 -12.45 -30.59
N GLY A 223 -3.14 -13.50 -30.14
CA GLY A 223 -3.05 -14.05 -28.78
C GLY A 223 -4.27 -13.77 -27.89
N ALA A 224 -5.22 -12.94 -28.31
CA ALA A 224 -6.48 -12.70 -27.59
C ALA A 224 -7.48 -13.86 -27.79
N ALA A 225 -7.17 -15.03 -27.23
CA ALA A 225 -7.99 -16.24 -27.37
C ALA A 225 -9.34 -16.15 -26.64
N GLN A 226 -9.45 -15.38 -25.58
CA GLN A 226 -10.63 -15.19 -24.75
C GLN A 226 -10.80 -13.72 -24.38
N ARG A 227 -12.05 -13.33 -24.05
CA ARG A 227 -12.34 -12.01 -23.48
C ARG A 227 -11.70 -11.89 -22.09
N ARG A 228 -11.12 -10.72 -21.78
CA ARG A 228 -10.55 -10.41 -20.46
C ARG A 228 -11.05 -9.07 -19.93
N ILE A 229 -11.41 -9.05 -18.66
CA ILE A 229 -11.85 -7.85 -17.93
C ILE A 229 -10.66 -6.98 -17.61
N GLY A 230 -10.80 -5.64 -17.80
CA GLY A 230 -9.75 -4.66 -17.52
C GLY A 230 -9.71 -4.19 -16.07
N LYS A 231 -8.60 -3.52 -15.70
CA LYS A 231 -8.39 -2.98 -14.35
C LYS A 231 -9.42 -1.91 -13.98
N PHE A 232 -9.92 -1.11 -14.93
CA PHE A 232 -11.00 -0.15 -14.67
C PHE A 232 -12.32 -0.81 -14.32
N GLU A 233 -12.65 -1.95 -14.94
CA GLU A 233 -13.83 -2.74 -14.57
C GLU A 233 -13.67 -3.36 -13.17
N LEU A 234 -12.48 -3.88 -12.86
CA LEU A 234 -12.17 -4.46 -11.55
C LEU A 234 -12.19 -3.42 -10.41
N ALA A 235 -11.97 -2.15 -10.74
CA ALA A 235 -11.99 -1.05 -9.77
C ALA A 235 -13.38 -0.46 -9.52
N GLN A 236 -14.42 -1.00 -10.14
CA GLN A 236 -15.80 -0.52 -10.00
C GLN A 236 -16.21 -0.46 -8.53
N GLY A 237 -16.84 0.66 -8.11
CA GLY A 237 -17.23 0.91 -6.72
C GLY A 237 -16.07 1.23 -5.76
N GLY A 238 -14.83 1.23 -6.26
CA GLY A 238 -13.62 1.40 -5.47
C GLY A 238 -12.68 2.47 -6.00
N THR A 239 -11.39 2.16 -6.02
CA THR A 239 -10.32 3.09 -6.43
C THR A 239 -9.35 2.38 -7.37
N ILE A 240 -8.96 3.06 -8.45
CA ILE A 240 -7.82 2.66 -9.26
C ILE A 240 -6.63 3.58 -8.97
N PHE A 241 -5.47 2.99 -8.68
CA PHE A 241 -4.22 3.68 -8.47
C PHE A 241 -3.27 3.40 -9.62
N LEU A 242 -2.92 4.44 -10.39
CA LEU A 242 -1.96 4.37 -11.50
C LEU A 242 -0.61 4.91 -11.03
N ASP A 243 0.32 4.03 -10.73
CA ASP A 243 1.70 4.41 -10.40
C ASP A 243 2.53 4.63 -11.65
N GLU A 244 3.45 5.59 -11.60
CA GLU A 244 4.30 6.04 -12.70
C GLU A 244 3.50 6.41 -13.95
N ILE A 245 2.47 7.26 -13.78
CA ILE A 245 1.56 7.73 -14.85
C ILE A 245 2.32 8.45 -15.97
N GLY A 246 3.49 9.02 -15.68
CA GLY A 246 4.35 9.68 -16.66
C GLY A 246 5.00 8.75 -17.69
N GLU A 247 4.87 7.41 -17.52
CA GLU A 247 5.39 6.42 -18.45
C GLU A 247 4.40 6.07 -19.58
N LEU A 248 3.15 6.56 -19.52
CA LEU A 248 2.13 6.29 -20.52
C LEU A 248 2.47 6.93 -21.87
N ASP A 249 2.24 6.20 -22.97
CA ASP A 249 2.27 6.77 -24.29
C ASP A 249 1.08 7.72 -24.55
N LEU A 250 1.18 8.58 -25.57
CA LEU A 250 0.18 9.60 -25.87
C LEU A 250 -1.19 9.01 -26.24
N SER A 251 -1.24 7.79 -26.78
CA SER A 251 -2.48 7.11 -27.17
C SER A 251 -3.27 6.67 -25.92
N LEU A 252 -2.57 6.08 -24.92
CA LEU A 252 -3.14 5.69 -23.64
C LEU A 252 -3.54 6.91 -22.82
N GLN A 253 -2.75 7.98 -22.85
CA GLN A 253 -3.10 9.23 -22.18
C GLN A 253 -4.45 9.78 -22.68
N ALA A 254 -4.74 9.71 -23.99
CA ALA A 254 -6.03 10.13 -24.53
C ALA A 254 -7.19 9.27 -24.03
N LYS A 255 -6.99 7.96 -23.90
CA LYS A 255 -8.01 7.04 -23.37
C LYS A 255 -8.26 7.26 -21.89
N ILE A 256 -7.20 7.45 -21.09
CA ILE A 256 -7.32 7.79 -19.67
C ILE A 256 -8.09 9.11 -19.49
N LEU A 257 -7.79 10.13 -20.29
CA LEU A 257 -8.51 11.41 -20.27
C LEU A 257 -10.01 11.21 -20.49
N ARG A 258 -10.38 10.39 -21.47
CA ARG A 258 -11.78 10.06 -21.75
C ARG A 258 -12.44 9.39 -20.55
N VAL A 259 -11.78 8.42 -19.90
CA VAL A 259 -12.31 7.79 -18.68
C VAL A 259 -12.54 8.80 -17.54
N ILE A 260 -11.59 9.73 -17.36
CA ILE A 260 -11.72 10.75 -16.30
C ILE A 260 -12.91 11.68 -16.57
N GLN A 261 -13.12 12.09 -17.83
CA GLN A 261 -14.12 13.09 -18.24
C GLN A 261 -15.52 12.48 -18.39
N GLU A 262 -15.60 11.37 -19.13
CA GLU A 262 -16.86 10.76 -19.53
C GLU A 262 -17.29 9.60 -18.63
N LYS A 263 -16.40 9.11 -17.75
CA LYS A 263 -16.63 7.92 -16.93
C LYS A 263 -16.97 6.67 -17.75
N GLN A 264 -16.45 6.61 -18.97
CA GLN A 264 -16.74 5.56 -19.95
C GLN A 264 -15.48 5.17 -20.71
N PHE A 265 -15.45 3.92 -21.15
CA PHE A 265 -14.41 3.38 -22.01
C PHE A 265 -14.92 2.17 -22.81
N ASN A 266 -14.12 1.69 -23.78
CA ASN A 266 -14.40 0.48 -24.52
C ASN A 266 -13.23 -0.48 -24.34
N ARG A 267 -13.51 -1.80 -24.37
CA ARG A 267 -12.45 -2.82 -24.41
C ARG A 267 -11.72 -2.75 -25.74
N VAL A 268 -10.47 -3.19 -25.75
CA VAL A 268 -9.68 -3.30 -26.98
C VAL A 268 -10.37 -4.27 -27.95
N GLY A 269 -10.58 -3.83 -29.19
CA GLY A 269 -11.31 -4.60 -30.20
C GLY A 269 -12.82 -4.69 -30.02
N GLY A 270 -13.39 -4.00 -29.02
CA GLY A 270 -14.83 -3.95 -28.74
C GLY A 270 -15.44 -2.58 -28.98
N ASN A 271 -16.76 -2.56 -29.29
CA ASN A 271 -17.54 -1.33 -29.45
C ASN A 271 -18.51 -1.08 -28.28
N GLU A 272 -18.59 -2.00 -27.32
CA GLU A 272 -19.43 -1.86 -26.14
C GLU A 272 -18.87 -0.76 -25.22
N THR A 273 -19.72 0.22 -24.89
CA THR A 273 -19.34 1.28 -23.94
C THR A 273 -19.59 0.81 -22.52
N ILE A 274 -18.54 0.81 -21.72
CA ILE A 274 -18.54 0.41 -20.33
C ILE A 274 -18.44 1.65 -19.45
N THR A 275 -19.35 1.79 -18.50
CA THR A 275 -19.32 2.88 -17.51
C THR A 275 -18.50 2.47 -16.29
N THR A 276 -17.76 3.43 -15.71
CA THR A 276 -17.02 3.22 -14.46
C THR A 276 -17.21 4.39 -13.52
N ASP A 277 -17.40 4.10 -12.25
CA ASP A 277 -17.43 5.08 -11.16
C ASP A 277 -16.11 5.08 -10.36
N ALA A 278 -15.12 4.28 -10.77
CA ALA A 278 -13.85 4.17 -10.08
C ALA A 278 -13.21 5.54 -9.80
N ARG A 279 -12.77 5.75 -8.55
CA ARG A 279 -11.97 6.91 -8.18
C ARG A 279 -10.55 6.74 -8.71
N LEU A 280 -9.99 7.77 -9.36
CA LEU A 280 -8.63 7.75 -9.86
C LEU A 280 -7.66 8.44 -8.88
N ILE A 281 -6.61 7.73 -8.50
CA ILE A 281 -5.41 8.25 -7.85
C ILE A 281 -4.24 7.94 -8.78
N SER A 282 -3.36 8.88 -9.02
CA SER A 282 -2.18 8.70 -9.86
C SER A 282 -0.92 9.12 -9.13
N ALA A 283 0.23 8.54 -9.49
CA ALA A 283 1.51 8.91 -8.96
C ALA A 283 2.60 8.94 -10.03
N THR A 284 3.62 9.77 -9.83
CA THR A 284 4.80 9.81 -10.69
C THR A 284 6.00 10.41 -9.95
N ASN A 285 7.20 10.04 -10.38
CA ASN A 285 8.45 10.68 -9.98
C ASN A 285 8.96 11.70 -11.03
N ARG A 286 8.31 11.79 -12.21
CA ARG A 286 8.66 12.74 -13.29
C ARG A 286 8.01 14.09 -13.04
N ASP A 287 8.68 15.16 -13.51
CA ASP A 287 8.03 16.46 -13.64
C ASP A 287 7.13 16.47 -14.89
N LEU A 288 5.82 16.31 -14.66
CA LEU A 288 4.85 16.27 -15.77
C LEU A 288 4.78 17.60 -16.54
N ARG A 289 5.20 18.74 -15.97
CA ARG A 289 5.25 20.01 -16.71
C ARG A 289 6.36 20.00 -17.74
N GLU A 290 7.54 19.48 -17.38
CA GLU A 290 8.63 19.27 -18.33
C GLU A 290 8.23 18.26 -19.41
N GLU A 291 7.53 17.18 -19.06
CA GLU A 291 7.02 16.20 -20.03
C GLU A 291 6.00 16.80 -20.99
N VAL A 292 5.14 17.73 -20.56
CA VAL A 292 4.21 18.49 -21.41
C VAL A 292 4.97 19.39 -22.38
N GLN A 293 5.97 20.14 -21.89
CA GLN A 293 6.82 21.01 -22.75
C GLN A 293 7.56 20.18 -23.80
N ALA A 294 8.02 19.00 -23.44
CA ALA A 294 8.69 18.05 -24.33
C ALA A 294 7.72 17.28 -25.25
N LYS A 295 6.42 17.56 -25.20
CA LYS A 295 5.34 16.88 -25.96
C LYS A 295 5.28 15.36 -25.75
N ARG A 296 5.75 14.86 -24.61
CA ARG A 296 5.63 13.46 -24.19
C ARG A 296 4.43 13.22 -23.29
N PHE A 297 3.86 14.28 -22.73
CA PHE A 297 2.64 14.22 -21.93
C PHE A 297 1.61 15.25 -22.46
N ARG A 298 0.33 14.88 -22.46
CA ARG A 298 -0.74 15.78 -22.93
C ARG A 298 -1.07 16.82 -21.87
N GLU A 299 -1.18 18.06 -22.28
CA GLU A 299 -1.50 19.18 -21.40
C GLU A 299 -2.92 19.06 -20.78
N ASP A 300 -3.90 18.61 -21.57
CA ASP A 300 -5.28 18.41 -21.13
C ASP A 300 -5.37 17.34 -20.03
N LEU A 301 -4.65 16.24 -20.15
CA LEU A 301 -4.57 15.20 -19.13
C LEU A 301 -3.85 15.71 -17.87
N TYR A 302 -2.76 16.44 -18.02
CA TYR A 302 -2.03 17.02 -16.88
C TYR A 302 -2.94 17.88 -16.00
N TYR A 303 -3.71 18.84 -16.58
CA TYR A 303 -4.62 19.66 -15.78
C TYR A 303 -5.73 18.85 -15.12
N ARG A 304 -6.18 17.77 -15.72
CA ARG A 304 -7.21 16.92 -15.15
C ARG A 304 -6.70 16.06 -14.01
N LEU A 305 -5.48 15.53 -14.09
CA LEU A 305 -4.82 14.77 -13.03
C LEU A 305 -4.38 15.66 -11.86
N SER A 306 -3.83 16.85 -12.16
CA SER A 306 -3.29 17.79 -11.17
C SER A 306 -4.37 18.60 -10.43
N THR A 307 -5.62 18.12 -10.40
CA THR A 307 -6.71 18.77 -9.66
C THR A 307 -6.40 18.87 -8.16
N PHE A 308 -5.81 17.83 -7.58
CA PHE A 308 -5.36 17.85 -6.18
C PHE A 308 -3.96 17.21 -6.09
N PRO A 309 -2.90 18.02 -6.22
CA PRO A 309 -1.54 17.52 -6.09
C PRO A 309 -1.14 17.34 -4.62
N ILE A 310 -0.46 16.22 -4.32
CA ILE A 310 0.17 15.93 -3.03
C ILE A 310 1.64 15.66 -3.29
N LEU A 311 2.52 16.51 -2.77
CA LEU A 311 3.97 16.36 -2.90
C LEU A 311 4.50 15.58 -1.68
N LEU A 312 5.12 14.42 -1.92
CA LEU A 312 5.81 13.66 -0.89
C LEU A 312 7.27 14.13 -0.79
N PRO A 313 7.69 14.58 0.40
CA PRO A 313 9.07 15.01 0.61
C PRO A 313 10.02 13.81 0.52
N PRO A 314 11.20 13.99 -0.09
CA PRO A 314 12.26 12.97 -0.04
C PRO A 314 12.76 12.78 1.39
N LEU A 315 13.33 11.61 1.69
CA LEU A 315 13.70 11.22 3.06
C LEU A 315 14.72 12.20 3.70
N ARG A 316 15.60 12.79 2.90
CA ARG A 316 16.57 13.83 3.33
C ARG A 316 15.93 15.12 3.85
N GLN A 317 14.68 15.43 3.47
CA GLN A 317 13.92 16.57 3.96
C GLN A 317 13.11 16.25 5.23
N ARG A 318 12.93 14.95 5.56
CA ARG A 318 12.21 14.48 6.76
C ARG A 318 13.13 13.64 7.66
N ARG A 319 14.26 14.22 8.05
CA ARG A 319 15.32 13.51 8.78
C ARG A 319 14.87 12.89 10.10
N THR A 320 13.91 13.50 10.78
CA THR A 320 13.32 12.95 12.01
C THR A 320 12.66 11.59 11.81
N ASP A 321 12.20 11.30 10.59
CA ASP A 321 11.57 10.04 10.27
C ASP A 321 12.59 8.92 10.01
N ILE A 322 13.87 9.25 9.70
CA ILE A 322 14.88 8.25 9.33
C ILE A 322 15.09 7.24 10.44
N LEU A 323 15.37 7.69 11.67
CA LEU A 323 15.64 6.79 12.78
C LEU A 323 14.37 6.04 13.22
N LEU A 324 13.22 6.69 13.18
CA LEU A 324 11.93 6.07 13.47
C LEU A 324 11.63 4.91 12.50
N LEU A 325 11.82 5.14 11.20
CA LEU A 325 11.65 4.11 10.17
C LEU A 325 12.71 3.01 10.32
N ALA A 326 13.96 3.38 10.59
CA ALA A 326 15.05 2.44 10.79
C ALA A 326 14.77 1.48 11.96
N GLU A 327 14.35 1.99 13.11
CA GLU A 327 14.01 1.17 14.28
C GLU A 327 12.84 0.22 14.00
N ASN A 328 11.84 0.69 13.28
CA ASN A 328 10.71 -0.16 12.89
C ASN A 328 11.15 -1.29 11.94
N PHE A 329 11.97 -0.98 10.93
CA PHE A 329 12.50 -2.00 10.03
C PHE A 329 13.41 -2.99 10.77
N LEU A 330 14.25 -2.51 11.69
CA LEU A 330 15.09 -3.38 12.50
C LEU A 330 14.26 -4.38 13.33
N LYS A 331 13.20 -3.88 13.97
CA LYS A 331 12.26 -4.72 14.75
C LYS A 331 11.55 -5.73 13.85
N LYS A 332 11.03 -5.29 12.69
CA LYS A 332 10.34 -6.15 11.72
C LYS A 332 11.25 -7.29 11.26
N PHE A 333 12.39 -6.95 10.66
CA PHE A 333 13.30 -7.95 10.09
C PHE A 333 14.02 -8.77 11.16
N GLY A 334 14.32 -8.16 12.32
CA GLY A 334 14.87 -8.90 13.47
C GLY A 334 13.91 -9.99 13.96
N THR A 335 12.62 -9.72 14.04
CA THR A 335 11.61 -10.71 14.41
C THR A 335 11.46 -11.79 13.33
N GLU A 336 11.38 -11.40 12.05
CA GLU A 336 11.24 -12.32 10.92
C GLU A 336 12.43 -13.30 10.80
N LEU A 337 13.63 -12.85 11.15
CA LEU A 337 14.87 -13.65 11.06
C LEU A 337 15.28 -14.31 12.40
N GLY A 338 14.39 -14.31 13.40
CA GLY A 338 14.67 -14.95 14.70
C GLY A 338 15.74 -14.25 15.53
N LYS A 339 15.97 -12.95 15.31
CA LYS A 339 16.90 -12.08 16.04
C LYS A 339 16.14 -10.95 16.77
N PRO A 340 15.14 -11.25 17.63
CA PRO A 340 14.40 -10.22 18.34
C PRO A 340 15.33 -9.51 19.33
N GLY A 341 15.20 -8.19 19.45
CA GLY A 341 15.99 -7.41 20.43
C GLY A 341 17.27 -6.78 19.86
N LEU A 342 17.52 -6.91 18.57
CA LEU A 342 18.60 -6.16 17.89
C LEU A 342 18.46 -4.65 18.15
N LYS A 343 19.60 -3.98 18.38
CA LYS A 343 19.68 -2.52 18.58
C LYS A 343 20.75 -1.93 17.67
N PHE A 344 20.52 -0.72 17.20
CA PHE A 344 21.54 0.02 16.46
C PHE A 344 22.67 0.49 17.38
N SER A 345 23.91 0.43 16.90
CA SER A 345 25.00 1.20 17.51
C SER A 345 24.81 2.69 17.25
N ARG A 346 25.33 3.53 18.15
CA ARG A 346 25.28 4.98 17.99
C ARG A 346 25.88 5.43 16.66
N LYS A 347 26.98 4.82 16.27
CA LYS A 347 27.68 5.14 15.02
C LYS A 347 26.87 4.77 13.78
N ALA A 348 26.13 3.66 13.80
CA ALA A 348 25.20 3.30 12.73
C ALA A 348 24.05 4.33 12.61
N MET A 349 23.50 4.77 13.75
CA MET A 349 22.45 5.80 13.77
C MET A 349 22.95 7.14 13.20
N ASP A 350 24.15 7.58 13.58
CA ASP A 350 24.74 8.82 13.09
C ASP A 350 24.97 8.78 11.58
N LEU A 351 25.46 7.64 11.05
CA LEU A 351 25.64 7.44 9.62
C LEU A 351 24.30 7.48 8.87
N MET A 352 23.30 6.76 9.36
CA MET A 352 21.97 6.74 8.74
C MET A 352 21.30 8.11 8.75
N TYR A 353 21.48 8.90 9.82
CA TYR A 353 20.91 10.23 9.94
C TYR A 353 21.55 11.25 8.97
N THR A 354 22.84 11.10 8.67
CA THR A 354 23.59 12.03 7.82
C THR A 354 23.55 11.69 6.33
N TYR A 355 23.26 10.44 5.99
CA TYR A 355 23.21 9.97 4.60
C TYR A 355 21.99 10.55 3.86
N PRO A 356 22.12 10.97 2.59
CA PRO A 356 21.05 11.67 1.85
C PRO A 356 19.93 10.77 1.32
N TRP A 357 20.09 9.44 1.35
CA TRP A 357 19.10 8.44 0.94
C TRP A 357 18.50 8.71 -0.47
N PRO A 358 19.30 8.66 -1.54
CA PRO A 358 18.80 8.89 -2.90
C PRO A 358 17.67 7.94 -3.31
N GLY A 359 17.65 6.71 -2.80
CA GLY A 359 16.55 5.74 -2.97
C GLY A 359 15.47 5.83 -1.89
N ASN A 360 15.49 6.88 -1.05
CA ASN A 360 14.51 7.18 -0.02
C ASN A 360 14.23 6.01 0.94
N VAL A 361 12.96 5.77 1.29
CA VAL A 361 12.57 4.73 2.25
C VAL A 361 12.87 3.33 1.75
N ARG A 362 12.78 3.10 0.44
CA ARG A 362 13.10 1.78 -0.17
C ARG A 362 14.59 1.43 0.00
N GLU A 363 15.48 2.41 -0.15
CA GLU A 363 16.91 2.20 0.08
C GLU A 363 17.20 1.93 1.56
N LEU A 364 16.58 2.70 2.47
CA LEU A 364 16.69 2.52 3.91
C LEU A 364 16.21 1.12 4.33
N GLU A 365 15.03 0.70 3.87
CA GLU A 365 14.48 -0.63 4.15
C GLU A 365 15.43 -1.74 3.69
N ASN A 366 15.92 -1.67 2.45
CA ASN A 366 16.85 -2.65 1.89
C ASN A 366 18.20 -2.67 2.65
N ALA A 367 18.71 -1.51 3.04
CA ALA A 367 19.95 -1.41 3.79
C ALA A 367 19.85 -2.10 5.16
N ILE A 368 18.74 -1.89 5.87
CA ILE A 368 18.50 -2.52 7.17
C ILE A 368 18.22 -4.01 7.01
N GLN A 369 17.38 -4.42 6.06
CA GLN A 369 17.10 -5.84 5.81
C GLN A 369 18.39 -6.63 5.54
N ARG A 370 19.24 -6.12 4.65
CA ARG A 370 20.54 -6.71 4.38
C ARG A 370 21.42 -6.76 5.63
N GLY A 371 21.49 -5.67 6.39
CA GLY A 371 22.30 -5.57 7.59
C GLY A 371 21.86 -6.56 8.66
N VAL A 372 20.56 -6.75 8.89
CA VAL A 372 20.03 -7.75 9.85
C VAL A 372 20.43 -9.17 9.46
N VAL A 373 20.46 -9.50 8.16
CA VAL A 373 20.96 -10.79 7.68
C VAL A 373 22.44 -10.98 8.05
N LEU A 374 23.26 -9.93 7.90
CA LEU A 374 24.72 -9.95 8.13
C LEU A 374 25.12 -9.83 9.61
N THR A 375 24.22 -9.39 10.49
CA THR A 375 24.52 -9.19 11.90
C THR A 375 24.56 -10.53 12.64
N ASP A 376 25.73 -10.88 13.22
CA ASP A 376 25.91 -12.07 14.06
C ASP A 376 25.86 -11.76 15.58
N SER A 377 25.67 -10.48 15.94
CA SER A 377 25.62 -10.01 17.32
C SER A 377 24.26 -9.43 17.67
N GLU A 378 24.06 -9.05 18.93
CA GLU A 378 22.84 -8.34 19.38
C GLU A 378 22.82 -6.84 18.97
N VAL A 379 23.88 -6.35 18.36
CA VAL A 379 24.06 -4.94 17.97
C VAL A 379 24.32 -4.84 16.49
N PHE A 380 23.45 -4.11 15.78
CA PHE A 380 23.64 -3.69 14.39
C PHE A 380 24.63 -2.53 14.36
N SER A 381 25.83 -2.75 13.89
CA SER A 381 26.89 -1.74 13.82
C SER A 381 26.98 -1.07 12.43
N GLU A 382 27.92 -0.14 12.28
CA GLU A 382 28.17 0.50 10.99
C GLU A 382 28.70 -0.47 9.93
N ARG A 383 29.24 -1.62 10.34
CA ARG A 383 29.83 -2.61 9.42
C ARG A 383 28.77 -3.33 8.59
N GLU A 384 27.57 -3.44 9.11
CA GLU A 384 26.43 -4.09 8.45
C GLU A 384 25.75 -3.14 7.45
N LEU A 385 26.01 -1.82 7.54
CA LEU A 385 25.50 -0.87 6.57
C LEU A 385 26.20 -1.04 5.20
N PRO A 386 25.53 -0.71 4.08
CA PRO A 386 26.17 -0.68 2.77
C PRO A 386 27.42 0.21 2.72
N ILE A 387 28.43 -0.20 1.95
CA ILE A 387 29.71 0.52 1.83
C ILE A 387 29.52 2.00 1.44
N ALA A 388 28.52 2.28 0.59
CA ALA A 388 28.19 3.66 0.20
C ALA A 388 27.82 4.54 1.40
N ILE A 389 27.14 3.98 2.41
CA ILE A 389 26.76 4.70 3.64
C ILE A 389 27.96 4.80 4.57
N GLN A 390 28.74 3.74 4.72
CA GLN A 390 29.94 3.71 5.55
C GLN A 390 30.99 4.74 5.08
N SER A 391 31.17 4.86 3.76
CA SER A 391 32.16 5.76 3.15
C SER A 391 31.71 7.21 3.02
N TYR A 392 30.41 7.48 3.22
CA TYR A 392 29.86 8.82 3.03
C TYR A 392 30.48 9.84 3.97
N THR A 393 30.73 9.48 5.23
CA THR A 393 31.41 10.36 6.22
C THR A 393 32.90 10.56 5.96
N SER A 394 33.56 9.64 5.24
CA SER A 394 34.98 9.81 4.89
C SER A 394 35.21 10.84 3.79
N ASN A 395 34.17 11.15 2.98
CA ASN A 395 34.20 12.17 1.93
C ASN A 395 33.46 13.48 2.31
N ALA A 396 32.76 13.53 3.42
CA ALA A 396 32.29 14.80 3.95
C ALA A 396 33.54 15.59 4.36
N PRO A 397 33.79 16.81 3.82
CA PRO A 397 34.79 17.67 4.38
C PRO A 397 34.44 17.79 5.85
N ALA A 398 35.41 17.45 6.72
CA ALA A 398 35.25 17.68 8.14
C ALA A 398 34.73 19.12 8.29
N ILE A 399 33.49 19.25 8.77
CA ILE A 399 33.00 20.51 9.26
C ILE A 399 33.78 20.75 10.56
N ALA A 400 35.04 21.07 10.34
CA ALA A 400 35.78 21.81 11.35
C ALA A 400 34.93 23.06 11.56
N SER A 401 34.53 23.29 12.78
CA SER A 401 34.01 24.54 13.32
C SER A 401 34.96 25.69 12.97
N THR A 402 34.85 26.16 11.76
CA THR A 402 35.49 27.40 11.27
C THR A 402 34.51 28.02 10.27
N GLY A 403 34.01 29.16 10.65
CA GLY A 403 33.00 30.00 10.06
C GLY A 403 32.76 29.78 8.56
N SER A 404 31.52 29.51 8.20
CA SER A 404 31.03 29.48 6.83
C SER A 404 31.38 30.78 6.12
N ILE A 405 32.23 30.68 5.08
CA ILE A 405 32.54 31.80 4.17
C ILE A 405 31.39 32.03 3.17
N PHE A 406 30.45 31.10 3.09
CA PHE A 406 29.20 31.23 2.31
C PHE A 406 28.00 30.95 3.23
N GLN A 407 27.53 32.02 3.90
CA GLN A 407 26.13 32.08 4.35
C GLN A 407 25.29 32.51 3.14
N GLU A 408 24.38 31.65 2.71
CA GLU A 408 23.42 31.91 1.61
C GLU A 408 22.39 33.02 1.94
N ASP A 409 22.57 33.78 3.00
CA ASP A 409 21.64 34.84 3.43
C ASP A 409 22.28 36.25 3.45
N ARG A 410 23.22 36.54 2.57
CA ARG A 410 23.63 37.91 2.33
C ARG A 410 23.49 38.25 0.85
N GLU A 411 22.56 39.15 0.55
CA GLU A 411 22.43 39.85 -0.74
C GLU A 411 23.62 40.79 -1.05
N GLU A 412 24.73 40.69 -0.33
CA GLU A 412 25.93 41.49 -0.59
C GLU A 412 26.93 40.68 -1.42
N VAL A 413 27.15 41.13 -2.63
CA VAL A 413 28.21 40.64 -3.52
C VAL A 413 29.57 41.00 -2.92
N ILE A 414 30.34 40.00 -2.44
CA ILE A 414 31.71 40.22 -1.96
C ILE A 414 32.60 40.54 -3.16
N PRO A 415 33.32 41.68 -3.16
CA PRO A 415 34.22 42.05 -4.23
C PRO A 415 35.29 40.97 -4.48
N LEU A 416 35.56 40.65 -5.75
CA LEU A 416 36.52 39.61 -6.15
C LEU A 416 37.91 39.77 -5.54
N GLU A 417 38.32 41.01 -5.29
CA GLU A 417 39.62 41.36 -4.65
C GLU A 417 39.67 40.88 -3.18
N GLN A 418 38.58 41.01 -2.45
CA GLN A 418 38.53 40.53 -1.04
C GLN A 418 38.51 38.96 -1.00
N LEU A 419 37.84 38.32 -1.93
CA LEU A 419 37.88 36.86 -2.08
C LEU A 419 39.28 36.34 -2.40
N LYS A 420 40.03 37.04 -3.27
CA LYS A 420 41.43 36.71 -3.59
C LYS A 420 42.33 36.85 -2.37
N GLU A 421 42.20 37.95 -1.62
CA GLU A 421 42.99 38.17 -0.41
C GLU A 421 42.73 37.06 0.64
N GLN A 422 41.46 36.73 0.90
CA GLN A 422 41.09 35.66 1.84
C GLN A 422 41.65 34.30 1.41
N ALA A 423 41.52 33.96 0.14
CA ALA A 423 42.05 32.69 -0.42
C ALA A 423 43.57 32.59 -0.25
N ILE A 424 44.31 33.69 -0.46
CA ILE A 424 45.76 33.73 -0.27
C ILE A 424 46.15 33.58 1.20
N ARG A 425 45.49 34.29 2.11
CA ARG A 425 45.72 34.18 3.57
C ARG A 425 45.44 32.73 4.05
N GLN A 426 44.39 32.10 3.56
CA GLN A 426 44.03 30.75 3.89
C GLN A 426 45.06 29.73 3.36
N ALA A 427 45.50 29.88 2.11
CA ALA A 427 46.51 29.00 1.52
C ALA A 427 47.84 29.05 2.28
N LEU A 428 48.29 30.27 2.65
CA LEU A 428 49.51 30.43 3.46
C LEU A 428 49.39 29.83 4.85
N ARG A 429 48.24 29.94 5.50
CA ARG A 429 47.99 29.30 6.81
C ARG A 429 48.09 27.78 6.71
N ILE A 430 47.43 27.19 5.71
CA ILE A 430 47.41 25.71 5.49
C ILE A 430 48.80 25.20 5.16
N THR A 431 49.58 25.96 4.38
CA THR A 431 50.95 25.57 3.97
C THR A 431 52.02 26.01 4.94
N LYS A 432 51.66 26.55 6.11
CA LYS A 432 52.57 27.07 7.12
C LYS A 432 53.63 28.05 6.55
N GLY A 433 53.22 28.92 5.64
CA GLY A 433 54.07 29.90 4.98
C GLY A 433 54.86 29.39 3.77
N ASN A 434 54.68 28.14 3.35
CA ASN A 434 55.36 27.61 2.15
C ASN A 434 54.75 28.17 0.87
N ILE A 435 55.38 29.18 0.27
CA ILE A 435 54.91 29.89 -0.92
C ILE A 435 54.84 28.99 -2.15
N VAL A 436 55.72 28.00 -2.26
CA VAL A 436 55.74 27.09 -3.41
C VAL A 436 54.49 26.24 -3.42
N ASP A 437 54.12 25.68 -2.27
CA ASP A 437 52.96 24.84 -2.10
C ASP A 437 51.65 25.66 -2.13
N ALA A 438 51.68 26.88 -1.56
CA ALA A 438 50.55 27.78 -1.62
C ALA A 438 50.21 28.20 -3.05
N ALA A 439 51.23 28.57 -3.87
CA ALA A 439 51.04 28.92 -5.28
C ALA A 439 50.47 27.78 -6.10
N ARG A 440 50.98 26.57 -5.87
CA ARG A 440 50.47 25.35 -6.54
C ARG A 440 49.00 25.05 -6.19
N ARG A 441 48.63 25.17 -4.91
CA ARG A 441 47.25 24.98 -4.44
C ARG A 441 46.28 26.02 -4.93
N LEU A 442 46.73 27.24 -5.12
CA LEU A 442 45.98 28.37 -5.66
C LEU A 442 45.92 28.38 -7.20
N GLY A 443 46.59 27.45 -7.87
CA GLY A 443 46.62 27.36 -9.34
C GLY A 443 47.32 28.53 -10.01
N MET A 444 48.29 29.18 -9.31
CA MET A 444 48.99 30.36 -9.86
C MET A 444 50.52 30.23 -9.78
N SER A 445 51.22 31.06 -10.58
CA SER A 445 52.69 31.10 -10.55
C SER A 445 53.19 31.72 -9.25
N ARG A 446 54.40 31.33 -8.80
CA ARG A 446 55.06 31.91 -7.62
C ARG A 446 55.21 33.44 -7.75
N ALA A 447 55.58 33.93 -8.96
CA ALA A 447 55.71 35.35 -9.25
C ALA A 447 54.40 36.11 -9.05
N THR A 448 53.29 35.50 -9.48
CA THR A 448 51.94 36.07 -9.31
C THR A 448 51.57 36.12 -7.83
N LEU A 449 51.86 35.07 -7.06
CA LEU A 449 51.57 35.03 -5.63
C LEU A 449 52.40 36.09 -4.88
N TYR A 450 53.70 36.25 -5.14
CA TYR A 450 54.53 37.30 -4.55
C TYR A 450 53.99 38.70 -4.81
N ARG A 451 53.59 39.00 -6.06
CA ARG A 451 53.00 40.31 -6.41
C ARG A 451 51.70 40.57 -5.67
N LEU A 452 50.86 39.54 -5.46
CA LEU A 452 49.60 39.65 -4.71
C LEU A 452 49.85 39.81 -3.20
N LEU A 453 50.85 39.15 -2.63
CA LEU A 453 51.27 39.34 -1.24
C LEU A 453 51.71 40.78 -0.97
N GLN A 454 52.51 41.37 -1.87
CA GLN A 454 52.86 42.78 -1.80
C GLN A 454 51.65 43.71 -1.94
N LYS A 455 50.75 43.42 -2.90
CA LYS A 455 49.54 44.22 -3.13
C LYS A 455 48.63 44.25 -1.90
N TYR A 456 48.46 43.11 -1.22
CA TYR A 456 47.57 43.00 -0.05
C TYR A 456 48.26 43.19 1.31
N GLY A 457 49.56 43.57 1.33
CA GLY A 457 50.30 43.82 2.56
C GLY A 457 50.42 42.60 3.48
N ILE A 458 50.40 41.38 2.91
CA ILE A 458 50.50 40.14 3.69
C ILE A 458 51.98 39.81 3.89
N GLY A 459 52.49 40.03 5.14
CA GLY A 459 53.82 39.60 5.55
C GLY A 459 53.94 38.09 5.66
N LEU A 460 55.12 37.56 5.38
CA LEU A 460 55.46 36.13 5.49
C LEU A 460 55.79 35.76 6.92
#